data_5b44db6f731bb0932f4b185d3a49bbf8
#
_entry.id   5b44db6f731bb0932f4b185d3a49bbf8
#
_cell.length_a   1.000
_cell.length_b   1.000
_cell.length_c   1.000
_cell.angle_alpha   90.00
_cell.angle_beta   90.00
_cell.angle_gamma   90.00
#
_symmetry.space_group_name_H-M   'P 1'
#
loop_
_entity.id
_entity.type
_entity.pdbx_description
1 polymer ?
#
loop_
_entity_poly.entity_id
_entity_poly.type
_entity_poly.pdbx_seq_one_letter_code
_entity_poly.pdbx_strand_id
1 'polypeptide(L)'
;MLFGVFIGLGSYFLFSRDLPQLPNDLRKINLSLATEVYSADGERIKVLGQRYPVPLEDISPNFTNAIIAAEDASFYEHKGLDHRALMRALFMNIRKGKILQGGSTITQQLSKNLFFSFERNWVRKVKELLIAFQLEATFSKEKILLFLKGDK
;
A
#
# COMPACT_ATOMS: atom_id res chain seq x y z
N MET A 1 -15.32 26.08 11.62
CA MET A 1 -13.99 25.44 11.74
C MET A 1 -13.94 24.35 12.81
N LEU A 2 -14.39 24.55 14.05
CA LEU A 2 -14.44 23.57 15.12
C LEU A 2 -15.22 22.27 14.77
N PHE A 3 -16.35 22.38 14.07
CA PHE A 3 -17.20 21.24 13.71
C PHE A 3 -16.49 20.24 12.78
N GLY A 4 -15.67 20.71 11.85
CA GLY A 4 -14.87 19.85 10.97
C GLY A 4 -13.77 19.07 11.73
N VAL A 5 -13.19 19.70 12.76
CA VAL A 5 -12.19 19.04 13.63
C VAL A 5 -12.84 17.93 14.45
N PHE A 6 -14.05 18.15 14.99
CA PHE A 6 -14.78 17.11 15.75
C PHE A 6 -15.19 15.93 14.87
N ILE A 7 -15.63 16.17 13.63
CA ILE A 7 -15.94 15.09 12.68
C ILE A 7 -14.67 14.32 12.34
N GLY A 8 -13.56 15.00 12.08
CA GLY A 8 -12.26 14.36 11.80
C GLY A 8 -11.77 13.51 12.95
N LEU A 9 -11.81 13.99 14.17
CA LEU A 9 -11.41 13.26 15.37
C LEU A 9 -12.36 12.09 15.66
N GLY A 10 -13.67 12.28 15.52
CA GLY A 10 -14.65 11.22 15.70
C GLY A 10 -14.48 10.10 14.66
N SER A 11 -14.27 10.45 13.41
CA SER A 11 -13.98 9.48 12.35
C SER A 11 -12.66 8.75 12.61
N TYR A 12 -11.59 9.47 12.99
CA TYR A 12 -10.32 8.85 13.36
C TYR A 12 -10.51 7.83 14.49
N PHE A 13 -11.21 8.20 15.55
CA PHE A 13 -11.42 7.33 16.70
C PHE A 13 -12.25 6.08 16.36
N LEU A 14 -13.28 6.23 15.51
CA LEU A 14 -14.10 5.11 15.05
C LEU A 14 -13.32 4.12 14.18
N PHE A 15 -12.50 4.63 13.26
CA PHE A 15 -11.76 3.79 12.32
C PHE A 15 -10.44 3.26 12.89
N SER A 16 -9.87 3.90 13.92
CA SER A 16 -8.60 3.50 14.52
C SER A 16 -8.73 2.26 15.44
N ARG A 17 -9.94 1.99 15.96
CA ARG A 17 -10.18 0.85 16.89
C ARG A 17 -9.88 -0.51 16.26
N ASP A 18 -10.17 -0.66 14.97
CA ASP A 18 -10.01 -1.93 14.23
C ASP A 18 -8.83 -1.89 13.25
N LEU A 19 -7.86 -1.00 13.48
CA LEU A 19 -6.65 -1.00 12.66
C LEU A 19 -5.74 -2.15 13.05
N PRO A 20 -5.18 -2.87 12.08
CA PRO A 20 -4.16 -3.85 12.35
C PRO A 20 -2.94 -3.17 13.00
N GLN A 21 -2.36 -3.84 14.00
CA GLN A 21 -1.15 -3.34 14.65
C GLN A 21 0.03 -3.45 13.69
N LEU A 22 0.76 -2.35 13.52
CA LEU A 22 2.00 -2.36 12.77
C LEU A 22 3.08 -3.10 13.57
N PRO A 23 3.70 -4.14 13.02
CA PRO A 23 4.84 -4.76 13.65
C PRO A 23 6.05 -3.81 13.58
N ASN A 24 6.95 -3.91 14.53
CA ASN A 24 8.21 -3.15 14.54
C ASN A 24 9.12 -3.50 13.35
N ASP A 25 8.91 -4.64 12.72
CA ASP A 25 9.60 -5.07 11.50
C ASP A 25 8.56 -5.66 10.53
N LEU A 26 8.42 -5.05 9.35
CA LEU A 26 7.49 -5.50 8.32
C LEU A 26 7.82 -6.92 7.80
N ARG A 27 9.07 -7.38 7.95
CA ARG A 27 9.47 -8.77 7.62
C ARG A 27 8.76 -9.82 8.46
N LYS A 28 8.21 -9.45 9.61
CA LYS A 28 7.40 -10.33 10.47
C LYS A 28 5.96 -10.47 9.99
N ILE A 29 5.53 -9.66 9.04
CA ILE A 29 4.24 -9.85 8.38
C ILE A 29 4.40 -11.09 7.49
N ASN A 30 3.62 -12.10 7.79
CA ASN A 30 3.56 -13.33 6.99
C ASN A 30 2.92 -12.98 5.64
N LEU A 31 3.74 -12.47 4.72
CA LEU A 31 3.34 -12.34 3.33
C LEU A 31 3.05 -13.75 2.84
N SER A 32 1.88 -13.96 2.24
CA SER A 32 1.47 -15.26 1.71
C SER A 32 2.62 -15.87 0.92
N LEU A 33 3.27 -16.85 1.53
CA LEU A 33 4.29 -17.64 0.87
C LEU A 33 3.66 -18.34 -0.33
N ALA A 34 4.49 -18.76 -1.27
CA ALA A 34 4.04 -19.48 -2.45
C ALA A 34 3.04 -20.58 -2.10
N THR A 35 1.98 -20.71 -2.89
CA THR A 35 1.08 -21.87 -2.78
C THR A 35 1.78 -23.09 -3.39
N GLU A 36 2.09 -24.06 -2.57
CA GLU A 36 2.63 -25.34 -3.04
C GLU A 36 1.47 -26.31 -3.32
N VAL A 37 1.48 -26.89 -4.50
CA VAL A 37 0.50 -27.89 -4.93
C VAL A 37 1.18 -29.25 -4.90
N TYR A 38 0.58 -30.17 -4.17
CA TYR A 38 1.06 -31.54 -4.04
C TYR A 38 0.10 -32.52 -4.69
N SER A 39 0.62 -33.63 -5.20
CA SER A 39 -0.15 -34.79 -5.64
C SER A 39 -0.69 -35.56 -4.43
N ALA A 40 -1.60 -36.51 -4.66
CA ALA A 40 -2.20 -37.32 -3.59
C ALA A 40 -1.16 -38.21 -2.85
N ASP A 41 -0.05 -38.50 -3.48
CA ASP A 41 1.08 -39.27 -2.94
C ASP A 41 2.15 -38.39 -2.28
N GLY A 42 1.92 -37.06 -2.20
CA GLY A 42 2.78 -36.10 -1.51
C GLY A 42 3.93 -35.53 -2.34
N GLU A 43 3.98 -35.81 -3.64
CA GLU A 43 4.95 -35.15 -4.53
C GLU A 43 4.56 -33.73 -4.85
N ARG A 44 5.53 -32.81 -4.80
CA ARG A 44 5.32 -31.41 -5.13
C ARG A 44 5.20 -31.21 -6.64
N ILE A 45 3.97 -30.98 -7.12
CA ILE A 45 3.67 -30.80 -8.55
C ILE A 45 4.05 -29.41 -9.02
N LYS A 46 3.69 -28.36 -8.24
CA LYS A 46 3.85 -26.97 -8.67
C LYS A 46 3.94 -26.02 -7.48
N VAL A 47 4.69 -24.94 -7.68
CA VAL A 47 4.73 -23.80 -6.78
C VAL A 47 4.14 -22.61 -7.53
N LEU A 48 3.11 -21.98 -6.96
CA LEU A 48 2.42 -20.83 -7.54
C LEU A 48 2.74 -19.60 -6.70
N GLY A 49 3.07 -18.48 -7.36
CA GLY A 49 3.29 -17.21 -6.68
C GLY A 49 4.59 -17.17 -5.86
N GLN A 50 5.68 -17.74 -6.35
CA GLN A 50 6.98 -17.61 -5.69
C GLN A 50 7.38 -16.14 -5.56
N ARG A 51 7.62 -15.72 -4.32
CA ARG A 51 8.24 -14.44 -4.00
C ARG A 51 9.69 -14.67 -3.65
N TYR A 52 10.55 -14.02 -4.39
CA TYR A 52 11.98 -14.03 -4.10
C TYR A 52 12.31 -12.67 -3.46
N PRO A 53 12.51 -12.60 -2.13
CA PRO A 53 12.96 -11.37 -1.51
C PRO A 53 14.36 -11.05 -2.04
N VAL A 54 14.47 -9.93 -2.73
CA VAL A 54 15.72 -9.42 -3.30
C VAL A 54 16.14 -8.21 -2.47
N PRO A 55 17.38 -8.11 -1.99
CA PRO A 55 17.89 -6.90 -1.35
C PRO A 55 17.72 -5.67 -2.24
N LEU A 56 17.45 -4.50 -1.63
CA LEU A 56 17.22 -3.26 -2.41
C LEU A 56 18.43 -2.88 -3.26
N GLU A 57 19.63 -3.16 -2.78
CA GLU A 57 20.91 -2.96 -3.45
C GLU A 57 21.06 -3.75 -4.74
N ASP A 58 20.41 -4.92 -4.83
CA ASP A 58 20.43 -5.77 -6.03
C ASP A 58 19.38 -5.35 -7.07
N ILE A 59 18.52 -4.37 -6.74
CA ILE A 59 17.49 -3.86 -7.64
C ILE A 59 18.03 -2.65 -8.38
N SER A 60 17.99 -2.70 -9.72
CA SER A 60 18.42 -1.57 -10.54
C SER A 60 17.76 -0.25 -10.12
N PRO A 61 18.53 0.84 -9.92
CA PRO A 61 17.97 2.16 -9.66
C PRO A 61 16.98 2.63 -10.73
N ASN A 62 17.23 2.27 -11.99
CA ASN A 62 16.32 2.59 -13.10
C ASN A 62 14.94 1.94 -12.92
N PHE A 63 14.90 0.70 -12.45
CA PHE A 63 13.64 0.02 -12.17
C PHE A 63 12.89 0.69 -11.00
N THR A 64 13.61 1.07 -9.95
CA THR A 64 13.06 1.82 -8.82
C THR A 64 12.45 3.14 -9.28
N ASN A 65 13.21 3.91 -10.05
CA ASN A 65 12.77 5.20 -10.56
C ASN A 65 11.58 5.06 -11.52
N ALA A 66 11.55 4.01 -12.33
CA ALA A 66 10.40 3.74 -13.21
C ALA A 66 9.12 3.44 -12.44
N ILE A 67 9.19 2.65 -11.35
CA ILE A 67 8.03 2.40 -10.47
C ILE A 67 7.57 3.70 -9.82
N ILE A 68 8.48 4.49 -9.26
CA ILE A 68 8.12 5.77 -8.63
C ILE A 68 7.47 6.71 -9.64
N ALA A 69 8.06 6.85 -10.82
CA ALA A 69 7.51 7.71 -11.87
C ALA A 69 6.13 7.28 -12.36
N ALA A 70 5.87 5.97 -12.41
CA ALA A 70 4.60 5.43 -12.89
C ALA A 70 3.49 5.46 -11.83
N GLU A 71 3.82 5.13 -10.58
CA GLU A 71 2.82 4.92 -9.52
C GLU A 71 2.66 6.14 -8.61
N ASP A 72 3.77 6.86 -8.34
CA ASP A 72 3.78 7.94 -7.35
C ASP A 72 4.98 8.87 -7.55
N ALA A 73 4.93 9.71 -8.58
CA ALA A 73 6.05 10.55 -9.00
C ALA A 73 6.58 11.50 -7.90
N SER A 74 5.75 11.84 -6.91
CA SER A 74 6.08 12.68 -5.76
C SER A 74 6.32 11.88 -4.47
N PHE A 75 6.62 10.58 -4.57
CA PHE A 75 6.75 9.66 -3.44
C PHE A 75 7.61 10.19 -2.29
N TYR A 76 8.72 10.84 -2.59
CA TYR A 76 9.63 11.40 -1.58
C TYR A 76 9.17 12.73 -0.97
N GLU A 77 8.15 13.38 -1.56
CA GLU A 77 7.70 14.71 -1.15
C GLU A 77 6.56 14.71 -0.15
N HIS A 78 5.80 13.60 -0.06
CA HIS A 78 4.63 13.49 0.82
C HIS A 78 4.82 12.41 1.91
N LYS A 79 3.90 12.40 2.87
CA LYS A 79 3.87 11.44 4.00
C LYS A 79 2.62 10.56 3.93
N GLY A 80 2.56 9.66 2.95
CA GLY A 80 1.48 8.66 2.81
C GLY A 80 0.29 9.11 1.96
N LEU A 81 0.06 10.41 1.76
CA LEU A 81 -0.97 10.97 0.89
C LEU A 81 -0.40 12.08 0.01
N ASP A 82 -0.51 11.92 -1.29
CA ASP A 82 -0.31 13.02 -2.24
C ASP A 82 -1.63 13.72 -2.54
N HIS A 83 -1.89 14.83 -1.83
CA HIS A 83 -3.11 15.62 -2.02
C HIS A 83 -3.19 16.25 -3.42
N ARG A 84 -2.05 16.60 -4.04
CA ARG A 84 -2.01 17.19 -5.39
C ARG A 84 -2.38 16.16 -6.46
N ALA A 85 -1.82 14.97 -6.37
CA ALA A 85 -2.16 13.86 -7.27
C ALA A 85 -3.62 13.44 -7.09
N LEU A 86 -4.13 13.38 -5.85
CA LEU A 86 -5.52 13.06 -5.55
C LEU A 86 -6.47 14.07 -6.18
N MET A 87 -6.22 15.37 -6.00
CA MET A 87 -7.05 16.44 -6.59
C MET A 87 -7.00 16.44 -8.12
N ARG A 88 -5.82 16.22 -8.69
CA ARG A 88 -5.65 16.07 -10.15
C ARG A 88 -6.45 14.89 -10.68
N ALA A 89 -6.34 13.73 -10.05
CA ALA A 89 -7.08 12.53 -10.46
C ALA A 89 -8.61 12.75 -10.36
N LEU A 90 -9.07 13.36 -9.26
CA LEU A 90 -10.48 13.69 -9.06
C LEU A 90 -11.01 14.61 -10.18
N PHE A 91 -10.31 15.70 -10.46
CA PHE A 91 -10.68 16.65 -11.51
C PHE A 91 -10.74 15.99 -12.88
N MET A 92 -9.71 15.18 -13.23
CA MET A 92 -9.68 14.48 -14.51
C MET A 92 -10.78 13.44 -14.66
N ASN A 93 -11.09 12.69 -13.59
CA ASN A 93 -12.14 11.68 -13.60
C ASN A 93 -13.54 12.31 -13.73
N ILE A 94 -13.80 13.41 -13.01
CA ILE A 94 -15.06 14.16 -13.13
C ILE A 94 -15.20 14.71 -14.55
N ARG A 95 -14.17 15.38 -15.07
CA ARG A 95 -14.22 15.98 -16.43
C ARG A 95 -14.47 14.95 -17.52
N LYS A 96 -13.97 13.73 -17.36
CA LYS A 96 -14.09 12.65 -18.36
C LYS A 96 -15.26 11.71 -18.11
N GLY A 97 -15.99 11.85 -17.01
CA GLY A 97 -17.12 10.99 -16.64
C GLY A 97 -16.75 9.52 -16.41
N LYS A 98 -15.45 9.22 -16.25
CA LYS A 98 -14.94 7.85 -16.02
C LYS A 98 -13.64 7.89 -15.23
N ILE A 99 -13.32 6.78 -14.54
CA ILE A 99 -12.09 6.65 -13.78
C ILE A 99 -10.93 6.37 -14.74
N LEU A 100 -10.11 7.38 -15.01
CA LEU A 100 -8.93 7.32 -15.87
C LEU A 100 -7.63 7.31 -15.08
N GLN A 101 -7.60 7.97 -13.93
CA GLN A 101 -6.42 8.09 -13.09
C GLN A 101 -6.73 7.68 -11.66
N GLY A 102 -5.80 6.94 -11.06
CA GLY A 102 -5.75 6.70 -9.63
C GLY A 102 -4.96 7.79 -8.91
N GLY A 103 -5.34 8.11 -7.68
CA GLY A 103 -4.61 9.03 -6.81
C GLY A 103 -4.05 8.33 -5.57
N SER A 104 -3.86 7.01 -5.62
CA SER A 104 -3.31 6.24 -4.49
C SER A 104 -1.79 6.26 -4.54
N THR A 105 -1.16 6.53 -3.39
CA THR A 105 0.30 6.54 -3.24
C THR A 105 0.88 5.12 -3.12
N ILE A 106 2.18 4.98 -3.32
CA ILE A 106 2.94 3.74 -3.08
C ILE A 106 2.68 3.21 -1.67
N THR A 107 2.70 4.08 -0.66
CA THR A 107 2.47 3.67 0.74
C THR A 107 1.05 3.18 0.98
N GLN A 108 0.04 3.76 0.33
CA GLN A 108 -1.33 3.26 0.38
C GLN A 108 -1.48 1.89 -0.31
N GLN A 109 -0.77 1.67 -1.42
CA GLN A 109 -0.74 0.37 -2.09
C GLN A 109 -0.09 -0.69 -1.19
N LEU A 110 1.02 -0.37 -0.55
CA LEU A 110 1.66 -1.25 0.42
C LEU A 110 0.72 -1.58 1.59
N SER A 111 0.09 -0.56 2.18
CA SER A 111 -0.91 -0.74 3.24
C SER A 111 -2.01 -1.72 2.84
N LYS A 112 -2.59 -1.52 1.64
CA LYS A 112 -3.61 -2.41 1.09
C LYS A 112 -3.11 -3.86 0.99
N ASN A 113 -1.92 -4.06 0.43
CA ASN A 113 -1.38 -5.38 0.14
C ASN A 113 -1.00 -6.16 1.41
N LEU A 114 -0.54 -5.46 2.45
CA LEU A 114 -0.09 -6.09 3.69
C LEU A 114 -1.23 -6.41 4.66
N PHE A 115 -2.27 -5.57 4.71
CA PHE A 115 -3.22 -5.59 5.82
C PHE A 115 -4.67 -5.81 5.41
N PHE A 116 -5.01 -5.70 4.12
CA PHE A 116 -6.40 -5.75 3.70
C PHE A 116 -6.65 -6.77 2.59
N SER A 117 -7.86 -7.35 2.61
CA SER A 117 -8.35 -8.22 1.54
C SER A 117 -8.79 -7.41 0.31
N PHE A 118 -9.11 -8.13 -0.78
CA PHE A 118 -9.50 -7.52 -2.06
C PHE A 118 -10.90 -6.87 -2.06
N GLU A 119 -11.66 -6.94 -0.99
CA GLU A 119 -12.96 -6.30 -0.91
C GLU A 119 -12.86 -4.79 -1.07
N ARG A 120 -13.65 -4.23 -2.00
CA ARG A 120 -13.66 -2.79 -2.28
C ARG A 120 -14.77 -2.11 -1.51
N ASN A 121 -14.41 -1.41 -0.44
CA ASN A 121 -15.35 -0.55 0.28
C ASN A 121 -14.66 0.73 0.77
N TRP A 122 -15.45 1.76 1.08
CA TRP A 122 -14.93 3.06 1.53
C TRP A 122 -14.24 2.98 2.91
N VAL A 123 -14.76 2.14 3.79
CA VAL A 123 -14.18 1.93 5.13
C VAL A 123 -12.75 1.42 5.01
N ARG A 124 -12.54 0.42 4.15
CA ARG A 124 -11.19 -0.08 3.86
C ARG A 124 -10.28 1.02 3.32
N LYS A 125 -10.78 1.89 2.42
CA LYS A 125 -9.97 2.98 1.85
C LYS A 125 -9.52 3.99 2.90
N VAL A 126 -10.36 4.30 3.89
CA VAL A 126 -9.98 5.13 5.02
C VAL A 126 -8.94 4.43 5.90
N LYS A 127 -9.13 3.14 6.20
CA LYS A 127 -8.16 2.34 6.97
C LYS A 127 -6.80 2.24 6.26
N GLU A 128 -6.78 2.03 4.94
CA GLU A 128 -5.56 2.06 4.12
C GLU A 128 -4.78 3.36 4.30
N LEU A 129 -5.48 4.50 4.28
CA LEU A 129 -4.87 5.81 4.45
C LEU A 129 -4.28 5.99 5.86
N LEU A 130 -5.01 5.57 6.90
CA LEU A 130 -4.54 5.65 8.28
C LEU A 130 -3.29 4.80 8.50
N ILE A 131 -3.28 3.57 7.97
CA ILE A 131 -2.09 2.69 8.01
C ILE A 131 -0.95 3.29 7.19
N ALA A 132 -1.22 3.92 6.04
CA ALA A 132 -0.18 4.58 5.25
C ALA A 132 0.50 5.70 6.03
N PHE A 133 -0.23 6.51 6.80
CA PHE A 133 0.37 7.51 7.68
C PHE A 133 1.22 6.88 8.78
N GLN A 134 0.78 5.77 9.38
CA GLN A 134 1.56 5.06 10.39
C GLN A 134 2.84 4.44 9.80
N LEU A 135 2.77 3.87 8.60
CA LEU A 135 3.93 3.34 7.88
C LEU A 135 4.97 4.43 7.64
N GLU A 136 4.56 5.60 7.16
CA GLU A 136 5.44 6.75 6.90
C GLU A 136 6.02 7.37 8.18
N ALA A 137 5.31 7.25 9.30
CA ALA A 137 5.82 7.69 10.60
C ALA A 137 6.83 6.72 11.20
N THR A 138 6.76 5.42 10.83
CA THR A 138 7.55 4.35 11.45
C THR A 138 8.73 3.92 10.59
N PHE A 139 8.59 3.95 9.26
CA PHE A 139 9.58 3.40 8.33
C PHE A 139 10.08 4.46 7.35
N SER A 140 11.34 4.34 6.93
CA SER A 140 11.89 5.20 5.87
C SER A 140 11.29 4.87 4.50
N LYS A 141 11.38 5.82 3.57
CA LYS A 141 10.91 5.65 2.18
C LYS A 141 11.54 4.45 1.48
N GLU A 142 12.82 4.20 1.72
CA GLU A 142 13.57 3.07 1.17
C GLU A 142 13.00 1.74 1.68
N LYS A 143 12.67 1.65 2.98
CA LYS A 143 12.03 0.46 3.55
C LYS A 143 10.64 0.23 2.96
N ILE A 144 9.84 1.28 2.81
CA ILE A 144 8.51 1.19 2.19
C ILE A 144 8.60 0.66 0.76
N LEU A 145 9.56 1.18 -0.05
CA LEU A 145 9.81 0.72 -1.41
C LEU A 145 10.27 -0.74 -1.46
N LEU A 146 11.15 -1.14 -0.55
CA LEU A 146 11.64 -2.52 -0.48
C LEU A 146 10.47 -3.50 -0.30
N PHE A 147 9.55 -3.20 0.61
CA PHE A 147 8.40 -4.05 0.89
C PHE A 147 7.38 -4.06 -0.25
N LEU A 148 7.15 -2.95 -0.92
CA LEU A 148 6.28 -2.92 -2.10
C LEU A 148 6.79 -3.84 -3.21
N LYS A 149 8.11 -3.87 -3.43
CA LYS A 149 8.75 -4.67 -4.48
C LYS A 149 8.76 -6.17 -4.16
N GLY A 150 8.90 -6.53 -2.90
CA GLY A 150 8.80 -7.92 -2.46
C GLY A 150 7.38 -8.48 -2.55
N ASP A 151 6.38 -7.63 -2.81
CA ASP A 151 4.96 -7.99 -2.87
C ASP A 151 4.44 -8.20 -4.32
N LYS A 152 5.26 -8.04 -5.32
CA LYS A 152 4.97 -8.30 -6.74
C LYS A 152 5.90 -9.37 -7.25
#